data_b33830a4d22edbd808a80d7551e18d4a
#
_entry.id   b33830a4d22edbd808a80d7551e18d4a
#
_cell.length_a   1.000
_cell.length_b   1.000
_cell.length_c   1.000
_cell.angle_alpha   90.00
_cell.angle_beta   90.00
_cell.angle_gamma   90.00
#
_symmetry.space_group_name_H-M   'P 1'
#
loop_
_entity.id
_entity.type
_entity.pdbx_description
1 polymer ?
#
loop_
_entity_poly.entity_id
_entity_poly.type
_entity_poly.pdbx_seq_one_letter_code
_entity_poly.pdbx_strand_id
1 'polypeptide(L)'
;MTVFVDTSAWIEFLRDTGSSVCNTVDDLLSTDMAICDAVSMEVLAGARDERHLGQLRGLLARASLVAIIAADYDDAAALYRICRRNGETVRKLIDCLIAAVAIRSNAMILHADGDFAALSRHTSLVAHPCSSP
;
A
#
# COMPACT_ATOMS: atom_id res chain seq x y z
N MET A 1 15.95 -2.12 -2.57
CA MET A 1 14.83 -1.18 -2.46
C MET A 1 13.81 -1.73 -1.49
N THR A 2 13.40 -0.95 -0.52
CA THR A 2 12.38 -1.36 0.48
C THR A 2 11.06 -1.66 -0.23
N VAL A 3 10.31 -2.63 0.28
CA VAL A 3 8.97 -2.93 -0.21
C VAL A 3 7.94 -2.33 0.73
N PHE A 4 7.08 -1.49 0.18
CA PHE A 4 5.94 -0.90 0.86
C PHE A 4 4.71 -1.75 0.56
N VAL A 5 4.02 -2.22 1.58
CA VAL A 5 2.88 -3.15 1.40
C VAL A 5 1.57 -2.38 1.53
N ASP A 6 0.84 -2.28 0.42
CA ASP A 6 -0.47 -1.63 0.39
C ASP A 6 -1.55 -2.47 1.08
N THR A 7 -2.62 -1.81 1.47
CA THR A 7 -3.81 -2.44 2.06
C THR A 7 -4.31 -3.61 1.22
N SER A 8 -4.37 -3.44 -0.12
CA SER A 8 -4.84 -4.50 -1.02
C SER A 8 -3.99 -5.77 -0.94
N ALA A 9 -2.68 -5.61 -0.74
CA ALA A 9 -1.79 -6.75 -0.56
C ALA A 9 -2.01 -7.42 0.81
N TRP A 10 -2.20 -6.65 1.87
CA TRP A 10 -2.54 -7.19 3.18
C TRP A 10 -3.84 -7.99 3.13
N ILE A 11 -4.85 -7.51 2.41
CA ILE A 11 -6.13 -8.20 2.26
C ILE A 11 -5.95 -9.55 1.57
N GLU A 12 -5.12 -9.62 0.50
CA GLU A 12 -4.78 -10.89 -0.17
C GLU A 12 -4.17 -11.88 0.82
N PHE A 13 -3.25 -11.41 1.65
CA PHE A 13 -2.61 -12.23 2.68
C PHE A 13 -3.61 -12.70 3.73
N LEU A 14 -4.44 -11.77 4.26
CA LEU A 14 -5.41 -12.08 5.32
C LEU A 14 -6.51 -13.04 4.85
N ARG A 15 -6.85 -13.01 3.55
CA ARG A 15 -7.82 -13.94 2.94
C ARG A 15 -7.19 -15.25 2.49
N ASP A 16 -5.88 -15.38 2.62
CA ASP A 16 -5.13 -16.58 2.23
C ASP A 16 -5.45 -17.01 0.80
N THR A 17 -5.36 -16.09 -0.14
CA THR A 17 -5.77 -16.30 -1.53
C THR A 17 -4.82 -17.22 -2.30
N GLY A 18 -3.59 -17.38 -1.84
CA GLY A 18 -2.56 -18.13 -2.54
C GLY A 18 -2.00 -17.42 -3.78
N SER A 19 -2.36 -16.15 -4.00
CA SER A 19 -1.84 -15.33 -5.10
C SER A 19 -0.35 -15.05 -4.93
N SER A 20 0.32 -14.57 -5.99
CA SER A 20 1.71 -14.13 -5.88
C SER A 20 1.87 -12.98 -4.88
N VAL A 21 0.87 -12.09 -4.79
CA VAL A 21 0.84 -11.01 -3.79
C VAL A 21 0.78 -11.60 -2.38
N CYS A 22 -0.15 -12.52 -2.13
CA CYS A 22 -0.29 -13.21 -0.84
C CYS A 22 1.02 -13.87 -0.41
N ASN A 23 1.63 -14.63 -1.30
CA ASN A 23 2.87 -15.33 -1.02
C ASN A 23 4.03 -14.38 -0.76
N THR A 24 4.07 -13.26 -1.47
CA THR A 24 5.11 -12.24 -1.28
C THR A 24 4.98 -11.56 0.09
N VAL A 25 3.76 -11.25 0.55
CA VAL A 25 3.54 -10.71 1.90
C VAL A 25 4.05 -11.70 2.95
N ASP A 26 3.73 -12.98 2.79
CA ASP A 26 4.19 -14.02 3.71
C ASP A 26 5.72 -14.06 3.80
N ASP A 27 6.40 -14.02 2.67
CA ASP A 27 7.87 -13.98 2.63
C ASP A 27 8.43 -12.71 3.30
N LEU A 28 7.83 -11.54 3.03
CA LEU A 28 8.26 -10.27 3.60
C LEU A 28 8.09 -10.19 5.12
N LEU A 29 7.14 -10.91 5.69
CA LEU A 29 6.96 -10.99 7.14
C LEU A 29 8.17 -11.59 7.86
N SER A 30 8.97 -12.37 7.16
CA SER A 30 10.21 -12.95 7.70
C SER A 30 11.44 -12.06 7.45
N THR A 31 11.30 -10.99 6.70
CA THR A 31 12.39 -10.09 6.35
C THR A 31 12.03 -8.66 6.78
N ASP A 32 11.84 -7.75 5.85
CA ASP A 32 11.53 -6.35 6.12
C ASP A 32 10.50 -5.83 5.12
N MET A 33 9.59 -5.01 5.61
CA MET A 33 8.61 -4.32 4.81
C MET A 33 8.21 -3.02 5.50
N ALA A 34 7.64 -2.10 4.74
CA ALA A 34 7.18 -0.81 5.26
C ALA A 34 5.68 -0.62 5.03
N ILE A 35 5.06 0.13 5.93
CA ILE A 35 3.69 0.63 5.81
C ILE A 35 3.63 2.07 6.31
N CYS A 36 2.49 2.73 6.11
CA CYS A 36 2.18 4.00 6.75
C CYS A 36 0.85 3.90 7.52
N ASP A 37 0.54 4.92 8.31
CA ASP A 37 -0.67 4.93 9.14
C ASP A 37 -1.96 4.81 8.31
N ALA A 38 -1.98 5.31 7.08
CA ALA A 38 -3.13 5.17 6.20
C ALA A 38 -3.43 3.69 5.90
N VAL A 39 -2.40 2.88 5.65
CA VAL A 39 -2.55 1.43 5.46
C VAL A 39 -3.04 0.76 6.75
N SER A 40 -2.42 1.10 7.89
CA SER A 40 -2.85 0.56 9.20
C SER A 40 -4.31 0.86 9.46
N MET A 41 -4.74 2.09 9.22
CA MET A 41 -6.14 2.51 9.40
C MET A 41 -7.09 1.63 8.57
N GLU A 42 -6.79 1.43 7.29
CA GLU A 42 -7.64 0.64 6.42
C GLU A 42 -7.71 -0.83 6.84
N VAL A 43 -6.58 -1.42 7.22
CA VAL A 43 -6.53 -2.81 7.68
C VAL A 43 -7.29 -2.97 8.99
N LEU A 44 -7.05 -2.08 9.97
CA LEU A 44 -7.70 -2.14 11.28
C LEU A 44 -9.20 -1.89 11.20
N ALA A 45 -9.65 -1.06 10.26
CA ALA A 45 -11.08 -0.81 10.05
C ALA A 45 -11.86 -2.09 9.67
N GLY A 46 -11.17 -3.10 9.16
CA GLY A 46 -11.77 -4.39 8.84
C GLY A 46 -11.87 -5.37 10.01
N ALA A 47 -11.44 -4.98 11.21
CA ALA A 47 -11.51 -5.86 12.39
C ALA A 47 -12.97 -6.19 12.75
N ARG A 48 -13.23 -7.48 13.00
CA ARG A 48 -14.59 -7.97 13.32
C ARG A 48 -14.95 -7.80 14.78
N ASP A 49 -13.97 -7.81 15.67
CA ASP A 49 -14.10 -7.68 17.11
C ASP A 49 -12.76 -7.28 17.75
N GLU A 50 -12.73 -7.10 19.05
CA GLU A 50 -11.53 -6.67 19.77
C GLU A 50 -10.39 -7.69 19.71
N ARG A 51 -10.70 -8.98 19.72
CA ARG A 51 -9.68 -10.03 19.58
C ARG A 51 -9.04 -9.97 18.20
N HIS A 52 -9.82 -9.85 17.14
CA HIS A 52 -9.35 -9.73 15.77
C HIS A 52 -8.52 -8.44 15.59
N LEU A 53 -8.97 -7.33 16.19
CA LEU A 53 -8.21 -6.08 16.18
C LEU A 53 -6.82 -6.27 16.78
N GLY A 54 -6.70 -6.95 17.92
CA GLY A 54 -5.41 -7.24 18.54
C GLY A 54 -4.49 -8.08 17.65
N GLN A 55 -5.06 -9.07 16.95
CA GLN A 55 -4.32 -9.90 16.00
C GLN A 55 -3.79 -9.06 14.83
N LEU A 56 -4.61 -8.19 14.27
CA LEU A 56 -4.21 -7.29 13.18
C LEU A 56 -3.13 -6.31 13.63
N ARG A 57 -3.25 -5.73 14.82
CA ARG A 57 -2.21 -4.85 15.37
C ARG A 57 -0.87 -5.57 15.52
N GLY A 58 -0.89 -6.80 16.03
CA GLY A 58 0.32 -7.61 16.18
C GLY A 58 0.97 -7.92 14.85
N LEU A 59 0.19 -8.19 13.81
CA LEU A 59 0.68 -8.45 12.46
C LEU A 59 1.32 -7.20 11.86
N LEU A 60 0.62 -6.06 11.91
CA LEU A 60 1.12 -4.79 11.37
C LEU A 60 2.36 -4.28 12.10
N ALA A 61 2.51 -4.60 13.39
CA ALA A 61 3.69 -4.22 14.17
C ALA A 61 5.00 -4.86 13.65
N ARG A 62 4.91 -5.88 12.81
CA ARG A 62 6.08 -6.50 12.16
C ARG A 62 6.64 -5.69 11.02
N ALA A 63 5.88 -4.71 10.52
CA ALA A 63 6.34 -3.80 9.46
C ALA A 63 6.96 -2.55 10.06
N SER A 64 7.90 -1.94 9.32
CA SER A 64 8.45 -0.63 9.67
C SER A 64 7.45 0.45 9.29
N LEU A 65 7.15 1.36 10.20
CA LEU A 65 6.22 2.45 9.98
C LEU A 65 6.94 3.66 9.39
N VAL A 66 6.50 4.10 8.22
CA VAL A 66 6.95 5.36 7.60
C VAL A 66 5.93 6.44 7.96
N ALA A 67 6.38 7.49 8.65
CA ALA A 67 5.50 8.59 9.04
C ALA A 67 4.99 9.35 7.82
N ILE A 68 3.71 9.67 7.81
CA ILE A 68 3.11 10.57 6.81
C ILE A 68 3.43 11.99 7.22
N ILE A 69 3.91 12.80 6.29
CA ILE A 69 4.21 14.22 6.53
C ILE A 69 3.29 15.11 5.69
N ALA A 70 3.21 16.39 6.03
CA ALA A 70 2.31 17.33 5.37
C ALA A 70 2.53 17.37 3.84
N ALA A 71 3.79 17.32 3.40
CA ALA A 71 4.12 17.34 1.97
C ALA A 71 3.52 16.14 1.21
N ASP A 72 3.29 15.00 1.86
CA ASP A 72 2.71 13.82 1.21
C ASP A 72 1.29 14.10 0.72
N TYR A 73 0.53 14.95 1.41
CA TYR A 73 -0.83 15.32 0.99
C TYR A 73 -0.83 16.18 -0.28
N ASP A 74 0.08 17.14 -0.38
CA ASP A 74 0.25 17.94 -1.60
C ASP A 74 0.69 17.05 -2.76
N ASP A 75 1.65 16.17 -2.51
CA ASP A 75 2.14 15.24 -3.52
C ASP A 75 1.05 14.27 -3.96
N ALA A 76 0.22 13.79 -3.05
CA ALA A 76 -0.93 12.93 -3.39
C ALA A 76 -1.90 13.64 -4.33
N ALA A 77 -2.21 14.90 -4.06
CA ALA A 77 -3.06 15.71 -4.94
C ALA A 77 -2.44 15.86 -6.33
N ALA A 78 -1.12 16.07 -6.41
CA ALA A 78 -0.41 16.16 -7.67
C ALA A 78 -0.44 14.84 -8.44
N LEU A 79 -0.24 13.71 -7.78
CA LEU A 79 -0.30 12.38 -8.41
C LEU A 79 -1.69 12.10 -8.99
N TYR A 80 -2.74 12.43 -8.25
CA TYR A 80 -4.11 12.30 -8.72
C TYR A 80 -4.34 13.10 -10.01
N ARG A 81 -3.88 14.36 -10.04
CA ARG A 81 -4.03 15.24 -11.20
C ARG A 81 -3.24 14.75 -12.41
N ILE A 82 -2.03 14.22 -12.18
CA ILE A 82 -1.19 13.65 -13.27
C ILE A 82 -1.93 12.49 -13.94
N CYS A 83 -2.45 11.55 -13.17
CA CYS A 83 -3.21 10.42 -13.73
C CYS A 83 -4.43 10.91 -14.50
N ARG A 84 -5.21 11.82 -13.92
CA ARG A 84 -6.41 12.37 -14.58
C ARG A 84 -6.08 13.05 -15.91
N ARG A 85 -4.99 13.82 -15.97
CA ARG A 85 -4.56 14.46 -17.23
C ARG A 85 -4.14 13.44 -18.29
N ASN A 86 -3.73 12.25 -17.89
CA ASN A 86 -3.36 11.16 -18.78
C ASN A 86 -4.52 10.18 -19.04
N GLY A 87 -5.74 10.56 -18.69
CA GLY A 87 -6.94 9.79 -19.01
C GLY A 87 -7.27 8.66 -18.04
N GLU A 88 -6.58 8.55 -16.92
CA GLU A 88 -6.87 7.53 -15.90
C GLU A 88 -7.18 8.18 -14.55
N THR A 89 -8.43 8.10 -14.13
CA THR A 89 -8.83 8.60 -12.82
C THR A 89 -8.60 7.55 -11.74
N VAL A 90 -7.79 7.88 -10.74
CA VAL A 90 -7.62 7.04 -9.56
C VAL A 90 -8.93 7.06 -8.76
N ARG A 91 -9.45 5.88 -8.41
CA ARG A 91 -10.76 5.77 -7.77
C ARG A 91 -10.75 6.22 -6.32
N LYS A 92 -9.65 5.97 -5.59
CA LYS A 92 -9.54 6.30 -4.17
C LYS A 92 -8.37 7.24 -3.95
N LEU A 93 -8.66 8.45 -3.50
CA LEU A 93 -7.64 9.48 -3.25
C LEU A 93 -6.61 9.02 -2.19
N ILE A 94 -7.03 8.19 -1.24
CA ILE A 94 -6.11 7.65 -0.23
C ILE A 94 -4.97 6.82 -0.88
N ASP A 95 -5.22 6.18 -2.01
CA ASP A 95 -4.19 5.44 -2.73
C ASP A 95 -3.09 6.37 -3.25
N CYS A 96 -3.45 7.59 -3.63
CA CYS A 96 -2.48 8.61 -4.00
C CYS A 96 -1.62 9.04 -2.80
N LEU A 97 -2.21 9.11 -1.60
CA LEU A 97 -1.47 9.41 -0.38
C LEU A 97 -0.46 8.30 -0.07
N ILE A 98 -0.90 7.05 -0.12
CA ILE A 98 -0.03 5.89 0.10
C ILE A 98 1.11 5.87 -0.94
N ALA A 99 0.79 6.13 -2.20
CA ALA A 99 1.77 6.21 -3.28
C ALA A 99 2.80 7.33 -3.01
N ALA A 100 2.36 8.49 -2.56
CA ALA A 100 3.25 9.60 -2.24
C ALA A 100 4.26 9.22 -1.16
N VAL A 101 3.81 8.53 -0.11
CA VAL A 101 4.70 8.06 0.97
C VAL A 101 5.71 7.04 0.43
N ALA A 102 5.26 6.09 -0.39
CA ALA A 102 6.14 5.08 -0.99
C ALA A 102 7.21 5.74 -1.87
N ILE A 103 6.83 6.70 -2.72
CA ILE A 103 7.76 7.43 -3.58
C ILE A 103 8.79 8.18 -2.74
N ARG A 104 8.35 8.93 -1.74
CA ARG A 104 9.26 9.69 -0.86
C ARG A 104 10.24 8.78 -0.13
N SER A 105 9.79 7.58 0.24
CA SER A 105 10.61 6.58 0.94
C SER A 105 11.53 5.79 0.00
N ASN A 106 11.47 6.06 -1.30
CA ASN A 106 12.20 5.30 -2.33
C ASN A 106 11.91 3.80 -2.25
N ALA A 107 10.64 3.44 -2.06
CA ALA A 107 10.19 2.07 -1.91
C ALA A 107 9.39 1.61 -3.12
N MET A 108 9.46 0.32 -3.43
CA MET A 108 8.52 -0.32 -4.36
C MET A 108 7.22 -0.61 -3.63
N ILE A 109 6.08 -0.49 -4.30
CA ILE A 109 4.79 -0.82 -3.72
C ILE A 109 4.33 -2.21 -4.16
N LEU A 110 4.00 -3.06 -3.19
CA LEU A 110 3.33 -4.33 -3.44
C LEU A 110 1.83 -4.11 -3.30
N HIS A 111 1.07 -4.40 -4.35
CA HIS A 111 -0.36 -4.12 -4.39
C HIS A 111 -1.14 -5.16 -5.22
N ALA A 112 -2.45 -5.16 -5.03
CA ALA A 112 -3.42 -5.90 -5.83
C ALA A 112 -4.62 -4.99 -6.17
N ASP A 113 -4.33 -3.76 -6.65
CA ASP A 113 -5.35 -2.75 -6.95
C ASP A 113 -4.99 -1.96 -8.21
N GLY A 114 -5.95 -1.82 -9.11
CA GLY A 114 -5.78 -1.09 -10.37
C GLY A 114 -5.38 0.38 -10.21
N ASP A 115 -5.71 1.01 -9.09
CA ASP A 115 -5.28 2.39 -8.82
C ASP A 115 -3.76 2.52 -8.80
N PHE A 116 -3.05 1.56 -8.19
CA PHE A 116 -1.59 1.58 -8.16
C PHE A 116 -0.99 1.22 -9.52
N ALA A 117 -1.66 0.39 -10.29
CA ALA A 117 -1.25 0.13 -11.68
C ALA A 117 -1.31 1.42 -12.51
N ALA A 118 -2.38 2.21 -12.38
CA ALA A 118 -2.50 3.51 -13.03
C ALA A 118 -1.40 4.48 -12.56
N LEU A 119 -1.18 4.56 -11.26
CA LEU A 119 -0.15 5.42 -10.69
C LEU A 119 1.25 5.05 -11.18
N SER A 120 1.57 3.77 -11.29
CA SER A 120 2.88 3.35 -11.78
C SER A 120 3.08 3.60 -13.27
N ARG A 121 2.00 3.64 -14.08
CA ARG A 121 2.09 4.00 -15.50
C ARG A 121 2.40 5.47 -15.72
N HIS A 122 1.92 6.36 -14.88
CA HIS A 122 1.93 7.81 -15.13
C HIS A 122 2.81 8.61 -14.17
N THR A 123 3.40 7.98 -13.15
CA THR A 123 4.20 8.66 -12.14
C THR A 123 5.50 7.91 -11.89
N SER A 124 6.32 8.41 -10.97
CA SER A 124 7.57 7.76 -10.57
C SER A 124 7.37 6.57 -9.60
N LEU A 125 6.12 6.22 -9.28
CA LEU A 125 5.85 5.06 -8.43
C LEU A 125 6.35 3.78 -9.11
N VAL A 126 7.09 2.97 -8.36
CA VAL A 126 7.59 1.67 -8.83
C VAL A 126 6.77 0.56 -8.18
N ALA A 127 6.10 -0.25 -8.99
CA ALA A 127 5.37 -1.40 -8.48
C ALA A 127 6.33 -2.60 -8.31
N HIS A 128 6.13 -3.35 -7.22
CA HIS A 128 6.85 -4.61 -7.04
C HIS A 128 6.43 -5.60 -8.14
N PRO A 129 7.37 -6.41 -8.70
CA PRO A 129 7.06 -7.32 -9.83
C PRO A 129 5.95 -8.34 -9.53
N CYS A 130 5.76 -8.71 -8.26
CA CYS A 130 4.71 -9.65 -7.86
C CYS A 130 3.35 -8.99 -7.64
N SER A 131 3.22 -7.68 -7.85
CA SER A 131 1.95 -6.97 -7.74
C SER A 131 0.96 -7.43 -8.81
N SER A 132 -0.32 -7.26 -8.50
CA SER A 132 -1.43 -7.65 -9.39
C SER A 132 -2.40 -6.47 -9.51
N PRO A 133 -2.97 -6.23 -10.69
CA PRO A 133 -3.96 -5.15 -10.87
C PRO A 133 -5.26 -5.43 -10.13
#